data_115e08c997612b9fd62bd905d8337838
#
_entry.id   115e08c997612b9fd62bd905d8337838
#
_cell.length_a   1.000
_cell.length_b   1.000
_cell.length_c   1.000
_cell.angle_alpha   90.00
_cell.angle_beta   90.00
_cell.angle_gamma   90.00
#
_symmetry.space_group_name_H-M   'P 1'
#
loop_
_entity.id
_entity.type
_entity.pdbx_description
1 polymer ?
#
loop_
_entity_poly.entity_id
_entity_poly.type
_entity_poly.pdbx_seq_one_letter_code
_entity_poly.pdbx_strand_id
1 'polypeptide(L)'
;PPSTILAREQRKLPKDLIAISKAIALSRQGKLSKALDQLRIAQGVRPKDPYYQDLYAELLMRNQKFSAAVTAYEKAVAMAPKDSLILAGHGRALLANNQISAALKTLENARSRDFRSTKLLRDLAVAYARSDKPEMAALVTAERFALQGRLKDANIHAKRAVLGLPTGSPAWQKAQDIFSVSTK
;
A
#
# COMPACT_ATOMS: atom_id res chain seq x y z
N PRO A 1 13.23 -6.72 37.15
CA PRO A 1 12.76 -7.58 36.09
C PRO A 1 12.62 -6.78 34.79
N PRO A 2 12.81 -7.37 33.59
CA PRO A 2 12.68 -6.66 32.30
C PRO A 2 11.34 -5.92 32.11
N SER A 3 10.26 -6.44 32.67
CA SER A 3 8.94 -5.84 32.70
C SER A 3 8.84 -4.48 33.40
N THR A 4 9.62 -4.29 34.48
CA THR A 4 9.65 -3.01 35.23
C THR A 4 10.47 -1.95 34.50
N ILE A 5 11.53 -2.35 33.80
CA ILE A 5 12.34 -1.44 32.98
C ILE A 5 11.50 -0.95 31.78
N LEU A 6 10.81 -1.86 31.07
CA LEU A 6 9.91 -1.52 29.98
C LEU A 6 8.75 -0.60 30.42
N ALA A 7 8.16 -0.86 31.58
CA ALA A 7 7.11 -0.01 32.12
C ALA A 7 7.62 1.40 32.54
N ARG A 8 8.87 1.50 33.01
CA ARG A 8 9.51 2.78 33.38
C ARG A 8 9.90 3.59 32.14
N GLU A 9 10.37 2.92 31.08
CA GLU A 9 10.70 3.54 29.79
C GLU A 9 9.45 4.02 29.07
N GLN A 10 8.35 3.26 29.09
CA GLN A 10 7.07 3.67 28.52
C GLN A 10 6.49 4.94 29.16
N ARG A 11 6.76 5.22 30.43
CA ARG A 11 6.33 6.45 31.10
C ARG A 11 7.02 7.72 30.55
N LYS A 12 8.15 7.57 29.86
CA LYS A 12 8.89 8.67 29.21
C LYS A 12 8.46 8.94 27.78
N LEU A 13 7.70 8.02 27.17
CA LEU A 13 7.24 8.17 25.81
C LEU A 13 6.05 9.13 25.72
N PRO A 14 5.91 9.91 24.61
CA PRO A 14 4.74 10.71 24.33
C PRO A 14 3.45 9.87 24.35
N LYS A 15 2.37 10.46 24.85
CA LYS A 15 1.06 9.77 25.03
C LYS A 15 0.53 9.13 23.74
N ASP A 16 0.73 9.78 22.61
CA ASP A 16 0.35 9.28 21.30
C ASP A 16 1.13 8.03 20.89
N LEU A 17 2.45 7.98 21.14
CA LEU A 17 3.26 6.79 20.84
C LEU A 17 2.89 5.60 21.72
N ILE A 18 2.56 5.84 22.99
CA ILE A 18 2.05 4.79 23.89
C ILE A 18 0.71 4.26 23.35
N ALA A 19 -0.20 5.16 22.93
CA ALA A 19 -1.49 4.79 22.40
C ALA A 19 -1.36 3.99 21.09
N ILE A 20 -0.46 4.39 20.17
CA ILE A 20 -0.18 3.63 18.94
C ILE A 20 0.35 2.24 19.25
N SER A 21 1.32 2.12 20.15
CA SER A 21 1.89 0.82 20.53
C SER A 21 0.82 -0.12 21.10
N LYS A 22 -0.08 0.41 21.95
CA LYS A 22 -1.23 -0.33 22.46
C LYS A 22 -2.21 -0.72 21.36
N ALA A 23 -2.51 0.19 20.42
CA ALA A 23 -3.41 -0.08 19.29
C ALA A 23 -2.89 -1.24 18.44
N ILE A 24 -1.60 -1.24 18.11
CA ILE A 24 -0.96 -2.31 17.33
C ILE A 24 -1.03 -3.65 18.09
N ALA A 25 -0.71 -3.65 19.40
CA ALA A 25 -0.77 -4.85 20.21
C ALA A 25 -2.19 -5.42 20.33
N LEU A 26 -3.21 -4.55 20.54
CA LEU A 26 -4.61 -4.94 20.60
C LEU A 26 -5.13 -5.47 19.27
N SER A 27 -4.71 -4.86 18.15
CA SER A 27 -5.05 -5.34 16.81
C SER A 27 -4.52 -6.75 16.54
N ARG A 28 -3.27 -7.03 16.97
CA ARG A 28 -2.68 -8.38 16.85
C ARG A 28 -3.43 -9.43 17.69
N GLN A 29 -4.12 -9.00 18.74
CA GLN A 29 -4.98 -9.84 19.59
C GLN A 29 -6.42 -9.94 19.06
N GLY A 30 -6.74 -9.38 17.88
CA GLY A 30 -8.10 -9.36 17.32
C GLY A 30 -9.07 -8.39 18.03
N LYS A 31 -8.60 -7.55 18.93
CA LYS A 31 -9.42 -6.62 19.73
C LYS A 31 -9.58 -5.27 18.99
N LEU A 32 -10.22 -5.29 17.81
CA LEU A 32 -10.31 -4.12 16.92
C LEU A 32 -10.88 -2.89 17.62
N SER A 33 -12.03 -3.00 18.29
CA SER A 33 -12.67 -1.84 18.94
C SER A 33 -11.70 -1.13 19.89
N LYS A 34 -11.05 -1.89 20.77
CA LYS A 34 -10.06 -1.34 21.71
C LYS A 34 -8.84 -0.76 21.00
N ALA A 35 -8.41 -1.35 19.88
CA ALA A 35 -7.31 -0.82 19.07
C ALA A 35 -7.67 0.54 18.46
N LEU A 36 -8.87 0.67 17.90
CA LEU A 36 -9.36 1.93 17.33
C LEU A 36 -9.53 3.01 18.39
N ASP A 37 -9.97 2.66 19.63
CA ASP A 37 -10.05 3.61 20.73
C ASP A 37 -8.68 4.18 21.10
N GLN A 38 -7.63 3.34 21.12
CA GLN A 38 -6.27 3.81 21.35
C GLN A 38 -5.79 4.74 20.21
N LEU A 39 -6.12 4.46 18.96
CA LEU A 39 -5.78 5.36 17.85
C LEU A 39 -6.51 6.70 17.94
N ARG A 40 -7.76 6.73 18.40
CA ARG A 40 -8.47 8.01 18.67
C ARG A 40 -7.74 8.85 19.71
N ILE A 41 -7.16 8.22 20.75
CA ILE A 41 -6.31 8.93 21.73
C ILE A 41 -5.09 9.55 21.04
N ALA A 42 -4.40 8.79 20.19
CA ALA A 42 -3.26 9.30 19.44
C ALA A 42 -3.64 10.45 18.50
N GLN A 43 -4.75 10.32 17.77
CA GLN A 43 -5.31 11.36 16.91
C GLN A 43 -5.71 12.62 17.70
N GLY A 44 -6.20 12.49 18.93
CA GLY A 44 -6.50 13.61 19.81
C GLY A 44 -5.25 14.40 20.20
N VAL A 45 -4.09 13.75 20.30
CA VAL A 45 -2.79 14.40 20.59
C VAL A 45 -2.23 15.09 19.34
N ARG A 46 -2.32 14.44 18.17
CA ARG A 46 -1.86 14.97 16.87
C ARG A 46 -2.94 14.88 15.81
N PRO A 47 -3.94 15.76 15.85
CA PRO A 47 -5.12 15.66 14.97
C PRO A 47 -4.82 15.90 13.49
N LYS A 48 -3.70 16.53 13.17
CA LYS A 48 -3.26 16.81 11.79
C LYS A 48 -2.21 15.82 11.26
N ASP A 49 -1.90 14.76 12.01
CA ASP A 49 -0.95 13.75 11.55
C ASP A 49 -1.65 12.74 10.62
N PRO A 50 -1.33 12.74 9.31
CA PRO A 50 -2.00 11.88 8.34
C PRO A 50 -1.70 10.39 8.58
N TYR A 51 -0.55 10.07 9.18
CA TYR A 51 -0.15 8.67 9.42
C TYR A 51 -0.95 8.01 10.54
N TYR A 52 -1.51 8.78 11.48
CA TYR A 52 -2.42 8.21 12.47
C TYR A 52 -3.76 7.84 11.84
N GLN A 53 -4.19 8.61 10.84
CA GLN A 53 -5.38 8.28 10.06
C GLN A 53 -5.13 7.11 9.10
N ASP A 54 -3.93 7.04 8.48
CA ASP A 54 -3.48 5.89 7.69
C ASP A 54 -3.49 4.60 8.52
N LEU A 55 -2.90 4.62 9.72
CA LEU A 55 -2.89 3.47 10.61
C LEU A 55 -4.31 3.05 11.04
N TYR A 56 -5.21 4.01 11.26
CA TYR A 56 -6.62 3.73 11.57
C TYR A 56 -7.28 2.98 10.41
N ALA A 57 -7.06 3.44 9.18
CA ALA A 57 -7.55 2.79 7.97
C ALA A 57 -6.95 1.40 7.76
N GLU A 58 -5.65 1.22 7.99
CA GLU A 58 -4.98 -0.08 7.90
C GLU A 58 -5.55 -1.10 8.90
N LEU A 59 -5.89 -0.69 10.12
CA LEU A 59 -6.54 -1.58 11.09
C LEU A 59 -7.95 -1.99 10.64
N LEU A 60 -8.70 -1.07 10.04
CA LEU A 60 -10.00 -1.39 9.44
C LEU A 60 -9.84 -2.39 8.28
N MET A 61 -8.84 -2.20 7.41
CA MET A 61 -8.50 -3.13 6.32
C MET A 61 -8.22 -4.55 6.82
N ARG A 62 -7.39 -4.68 7.85
CA ARG A 62 -7.04 -5.98 8.46
C ARG A 62 -8.25 -6.71 9.03
N ASN A 63 -9.27 -5.96 9.43
CA ASN A 63 -10.52 -6.50 9.96
C ASN A 63 -11.66 -6.52 8.93
N GLN A 64 -11.32 -6.43 7.63
CA GLN A 64 -12.26 -6.54 6.50
C GLN A 64 -13.38 -5.47 6.51
N LYS A 65 -13.15 -4.36 7.20
CA LYS A 65 -14.06 -3.20 7.21
C LYS A 65 -13.72 -2.26 6.04
N PHE A 66 -13.84 -2.79 4.81
CA PHE A 66 -13.29 -2.14 3.61
C PHE A 66 -13.91 -0.77 3.32
N SER A 67 -15.23 -0.64 3.40
CA SER A 67 -15.90 0.65 3.19
C SER A 67 -15.45 1.71 4.21
N ALA A 68 -15.40 1.36 5.50
CA ALA A 68 -14.91 2.26 6.53
C ALA A 68 -13.41 2.60 6.35
N ALA A 69 -12.61 1.66 5.85
CA ALA A 69 -11.21 1.89 5.53
C ALA A 69 -11.05 2.90 4.39
N VAL A 70 -11.87 2.82 3.33
CA VAL A 70 -11.87 3.81 2.24
C VAL A 70 -12.12 5.21 2.79
N THR A 71 -13.18 5.39 3.58
CA THR A 71 -13.50 6.70 4.19
C THR A 71 -12.38 7.21 5.10
N ALA A 72 -11.71 6.32 5.83
CA ALA A 72 -10.57 6.70 6.66
C ALA A 72 -9.36 7.11 5.82
N TYR A 73 -9.08 6.41 4.72
CA TYR A 73 -8.02 6.79 3.78
C TYR A 73 -8.32 8.09 3.04
N GLU A 74 -9.58 8.38 2.69
CA GLU A 74 -9.97 9.67 2.11
C GLU A 74 -9.57 10.83 3.02
N LYS A 75 -9.77 10.70 4.33
CA LYS A 75 -9.32 11.68 5.31
C LYS A 75 -7.80 11.81 5.36
N ALA A 76 -7.06 10.69 5.31
CA ALA A 76 -5.59 10.70 5.28
C ALA A 76 -5.08 11.38 4.00
N VAL A 77 -5.67 11.07 2.84
CA VAL A 77 -5.35 11.70 1.54
C VAL A 77 -5.64 13.20 1.56
N ALA A 78 -6.74 13.63 2.17
CA ALA A 78 -7.04 15.07 2.31
C ALA A 78 -5.96 15.82 3.11
N MET A 79 -5.34 15.16 4.10
CA MET A 79 -4.23 15.74 4.89
C MET A 79 -2.89 15.70 4.16
N ALA A 80 -2.64 14.67 3.35
CA ALA A 80 -1.38 14.45 2.63
C ALA A 80 -1.62 13.93 1.19
N PRO A 81 -2.13 14.79 0.28
CA PRO A 81 -2.60 14.36 -1.05
C PRO A 81 -1.49 13.90 -2.00
N LYS A 82 -0.24 14.14 -1.64
CA LYS A 82 0.94 13.77 -2.43
C LYS A 82 1.76 12.64 -1.81
N ASP A 83 1.36 12.10 -0.67
CA ASP A 83 2.06 11.01 -0.01
C ASP A 83 1.78 9.68 -0.71
N SER A 84 2.84 9.05 -1.26
CA SER A 84 2.73 7.80 -2.02
C SER A 84 2.29 6.61 -1.17
N LEU A 85 2.67 6.57 0.12
CA LEU A 85 2.30 5.50 1.04
C LEU A 85 0.79 5.54 1.34
N ILE A 86 0.28 6.72 1.65
CA ILE A 86 -1.15 6.95 1.93
C ILE A 86 -1.99 6.68 0.68
N LEU A 87 -1.56 7.18 -0.49
CA LEU A 87 -2.23 6.91 -1.77
C LEU A 87 -2.24 5.41 -2.09
N ALA A 88 -1.14 4.69 -1.85
CA ALA A 88 -1.08 3.24 -2.06
C ALA A 88 -2.02 2.49 -1.10
N GLY A 89 -2.08 2.91 0.16
CA GLY A 89 -3.03 2.39 1.15
C GLY A 89 -4.48 2.60 0.72
N HIS A 90 -4.81 3.82 0.27
CA HIS A 90 -6.14 4.17 -0.25
C HIS A 90 -6.50 3.32 -1.48
N GLY A 91 -5.61 3.23 -2.47
CA GLY A 91 -5.85 2.40 -3.66
C GLY A 91 -6.09 0.93 -3.32
N ARG A 92 -5.35 0.38 -2.36
CA ARG A 92 -5.58 -0.99 -1.86
C ARG A 92 -6.94 -1.14 -1.16
N ALA A 93 -7.37 -0.14 -0.37
CA ALA A 93 -8.69 -0.15 0.25
C ALA A 93 -9.81 -0.10 -0.79
N LEU A 94 -9.67 0.73 -1.82
CA LEU A 94 -10.58 0.80 -2.96
C LEU A 94 -10.68 -0.54 -3.70
N LEU A 95 -9.54 -1.22 -3.95
CA LEU A 95 -9.51 -2.57 -4.53
C LEU A 95 -10.29 -3.58 -3.71
N ALA A 96 -10.07 -3.59 -2.39
CA ALA A 96 -10.74 -4.49 -1.48
C ALA A 96 -12.25 -4.19 -1.38
N ASN A 97 -12.63 -2.92 -1.54
CA ASN A 97 -14.02 -2.46 -1.58
C ASN A 97 -14.66 -2.55 -2.98
N ASN A 98 -14.03 -3.25 -3.93
CA ASN A 98 -14.51 -3.46 -5.30
C ASN A 98 -14.66 -2.19 -6.15
N GLN A 99 -14.00 -1.11 -5.81
CA GLN A 99 -14.00 0.17 -6.54
C GLN A 99 -12.81 0.24 -7.51
N ILE A 100 -12.81 -0.65 -8.53
CA ILE A 100 -11.62 -0.96 -9.34
C ILE A 100 -11.08 0.25 -10.11
N SER A 101 -11.96 1.02 -10.79
CA SER A 101 -11.54 2.18 -11.58
C SER A 101 -10.91 3.28 -10.71
N ALA A 102 -11.49 3.55 -9.54
CA ALA A 102 -10.94 4.51 -8.57
C ALA A 102 -9.61 4.00 -7.99
N ALA A 103 -9.52 2.71 -7.69
CA ALA A 103 -8.30 2.07 -7.21
C ALA A 103 -7.16 2.21 -8.24
N LEU A 104 -7.42 1.90 -9.50
CA LEU A 104 -6.43 2.00 -10.57
C LEU A 104 -5.88 3.42 -10.67
N LYS A 105 -6.75 4.43 -10.77
CA LYS A 105 -6.36 5.85 -10.82
C LYS A 105 -5.51 6.25 -9.61
N THR A 106 -5.90 5.83 -8.42
CA THR A 106 -5.21 6.18 -7.17
C THR A 106 -3.84 5.51 -7.09
N LEU A 107 -3.73 4.23 -7.49
CA LEU A 107 -2.47 3.49 -7.50
C LEU A 107 -1.51 4.01 -8.58
N GLU A 108 -1.99 4.41 -9.75
CA GLU A 108 -1.18 5.06 -10.78
C GLU A 108 -0.61 6.40 -10.26
N ASN A 109 -1.42 7.20 -9.57
CA ASN A 109 -0.95 8.43 -8.92
C ASN A 109 0.10 8.13 -7.83
N ALA A 110 -0.08 7.10 -7.01
CA ALA A 110 0.93 6.68 -6.04
C ALA A 110 2.24 6.25 -6.74
N ARG A 111 2.16 5.47 -7.83
CA ARG A 111 3.31 5.01 -8.62
C ARG A 111 4.12 6.16 -9.24
N SER A 112 3.47 7.22 -9.70
CA SER A 112 4.16 8.38 -10.25
C SER A 112 5.07 9.09 -9.23
N ARG A 113 4.89 8.82 -7.94
CA ARG A 113 5.65 9.39 -6.82
C ARG A 113 6.67 8.41 -6.23
N ASP A 114 6.32 7.11 -6.20
CA ASP A 114 7.20 6.03 -5.77
C ASP A 114 7.04 4.82 -6.69
N PHE A 115 7.87 4.79 -7.73
CA PHE A 115 7.89 3.71 -8.72
C PHE A 115 8.64 2.45 -8.22
N ARG A 116 9.33 2.50 -7.07
CA ARG A 116 10.13 1.40 -6.54
C ARG A 116 9.43 0.59 -5.47
N SER A 117 8.26 1.00 -5.02
CA SER A 117 7.50 0.27 -4.01
C SER A 117 6.94 -1.04 -4.56
N THR A 118 7.57 -2.16 -4.22
CA THR A 118 7.13 -3.49 -4.67
C THR A 118 5.75 -3.88 -4.16
N LYS A 119 5.32 -3.33 -3.02
CA LYS A 119 3.98 -3.51 -2.47
C LYS A 119 2.94 -2.78 -3.34
N LEU A 120 3.22 -1.53 -3.70
CA LEU A 120 2.38 -0.73 -4.59
C LEU A 120 2.25 -1.40 -5.97
N LEU A 121 3.37 -1.85 -6.55
CA LEU A 121 3.35 -2.52 -7.86
C LEU A 121 2.52 -3.80 -7.84
N ARG A 122 2.53 -4.56 -6.74
CA ARG A 122 1.66 -5.73 -6.59
C ARG A 122 0.18 -5.33 -6.62
N ASP A 123 -0.20 -4.33 -5.84
CA ASP A 123 -1.59 -3.88 -5.75
C ASP A 123 -2.05 -3.27 -7.10
N LEU A 124 -1.16 -2.55 -7.79
CA LEU A 124 -1.40 -1.99 -9.14
C LEU A 124 -1.57 -3.08 -10.21
N ALA A 125 -0.77 -4.17 -10.14
CA ALA A 125 -0.94 -5.30 -11.06
C ALA A 125 -2.33 -5.95 -10.89
N VAL A 126 -2.82 -6.09 -9.65
CA VAL A 126 -4.17 -6.57 -9.38
C VAL A 126 -5.22 -5.61 -9.94
N ALA A 127 -5.02 -4.29 -9.78
CA ALA A 127 -5.94 -3.28 -10.32
C ALA A 127 -6.04 -3.35 -11.85
N TYR A 128 -4.91 -3.47 -12.54
CA TYR A 128 -4.89 -3.64 -14.00
C TYR A 128 -5.59 -4.93 -14.43
N ALA A 129 -5.29 -6.06 -13.79
CA ALA A 129 -5.92 -7.35 -14.11
C ALA A 129 -7.44 -7.29 -13.94
N ARG A 130 -7.93 -6.64 -12.89
CA ARG A 130 -9.37 -6.46 -12.63
C ARG A 130 -10.02 -5.36 -13.49
N SER A 131 -9.21 -4.58 -14.21
CA SER A 131 -9.67 -3.57 -15.20
C SER A 131 -9.57 -4.08 -16.64
N ASP A 132 -9.44 -5.39 -16.84
CA ASP A 132 -9.29 -6.03 -18.14
C ASP A 132 -8.10 -5.48 -18.97
N LYS A 133 -6.96 -5.27 -18.27
CA LYS A 133 -5.69 -4.82 -18.86
C LYS A 133 -4.56 -5.79 -18.49
N PRO A 134 -4.65 -7.06 -18.93
CA PRO A 134 -3.71 -8.11 -18.49
C PRO A 134 -2.26 -7.86 -18.92
N GLU A 135 -2.01 -7.17 -20.04
CA GLU A 135 -0.67 -6.83 -20.54
C GLU A 135 0.00 -5.79 -19.62
N MET A 136 -0.77 -4.79 -19.16
CA MET A 136 -0.29 -3.82 -18.18
C MET A 136 -0.04 -4.47 -16.81
N ALA A 137 -0.89 -5.41 -16.41
CA ALA A 137 -0.66 -6.20 -15.20
C ALA A 137 0.62 -7.03 -15.30
N ALA A 138 0.90 -7.62 -16.47
CA ALA A 138 2.13 -8.34 -16.74
C ALA A 138 3.36 -7.42 -16.67
N LEU A 139 3.32 -6.24 -17.33
CA LEU A 139 4.39 -5.25 -17.25
C LEU A 139 4.72 -4.86 -15.81
N VAL A 140 3.73 -4.46 -15.04
CA VAL A 140 3.94 -4.03 -13.64
C VAL A 140 4.43 -5.18 -12.76
N THR A 141 4.02 -6.42 -13.05
CA THR A 141 4.53 -7.61 -12.37
C THR A 141 5.99 -7.87 -12.73
N ALA A 142 6.39 -7.67 -13.98
CA ALA A 142 7.79 -7.76 -14.42
C ALA A 142 8.66 -6.73 -13.71
N GLU A 143 8.23 -5.47 -13.67
CA GLU A 143 8.91 -4.40 -12.93
C GLU A 143 9.12 -4.77 -11.45
N ARG A 144 8.07 -5.29 -10.80
CA ARG A 144 8.15 -5.72 -9.40
C ARG A 144 9.20 -6.81 -9.19
N PHE A 145 9.22 -7.82 -10.04
CA PHE A 145 10.20 -8.91 -9.94
C PHE A 145 11.62 -8.44 -10.27
N ALA A 146 11.78 -7.54 -11.23
CA ALA A 146 13.08 -6.93 -11.54
C ALA A 146 13.65 -6.16 -10.34
N LEU A 147 12.80 -5.34 -9.66
CA LEU A 147 13.20 -4.64 -8.43
C LEU A 147 13.58 -5.58 -7.28
N GLN A 148 13.05 -6.80 -7.28
CA GLN A 148 13.38 -7.84 -6.29
C GLN A 148 14.61 -8.69 -6.67
N GLY A 149 15.27 -8.41 -7.81
CA GLY A 149 16.36 -9.22 -8.35
C GLY A 149 15.92 -10.58 -8.90
N ARG A 150 14.63 -10.83 -9.03
CA ARG A 150 14.05 -12.08 -9.54
C ARG A 150 13.95 -12.04 -11.07
N LEU A 151 15.10 -12.02 -11.74
CA LEU A 151 15.18 -11.78 -13.19
C LEU A 151 14.46 -12.83 -14.03
N LYS A 152 14.50 -14.11 -13.64
CA LYS A 152 13.78 -15.18 -14.35
C LYS A 152 12.26 -14.94 -14.35
N ASP A 153 11.71 -14.59 -13.20
CA ASP A 153 10.28 -14.29 -13.08
C ASP A 153 9.92 -13.00 -13.82
N ALA A 154 10.78 -11.97 -13.73
CA ALA A 154 10.62 -10.72 -14.47
C ALA A 154 10.55 -10.99 -15.99
N ASN A 155 11.43 -11.85 -16.52
CA ASN A 155 11.45 -12.23 -17.94
C ASN A 155 10.13 -12.84 -18.42
N ILE A 156 9.58 -13.79 -17.66
CA ILE A 156 8.31 -14.45 -18.01
C ILE A 156 7.17 -13.42 -18.17
N HIS A 157 7.09 -12.49 -17.23
CA HIS A 157 6.06 -11.46 -17.26
C HIS A 157 6.34 -10.36 -18.31
N ALA A 158 7.60 -9.97 -18.49
CA ALA A 158 8.01 -9.03 -19.53
C ALA A 158 7.69 -9.55 -20.93
N LYS A 159 7.97 -10.84 -21.20
CA LYS A 159 7.60 -11.48 -22.47
C LYS A 159 6.10 -11.42 -22.74
N ARG A 160 5.26 -11.68 -21.73
CA ARG A 160 3.79 -11.57 -21.87
C ARG A 160 3.37 -10.15 -22.20
N ALA A 161 3.97 -9.15 -21.55
CA ALA A 161 3.67 -7.74 -21.80
C ALA A 161 4.10 -7.33 -23.23
N VAL A 162 5.30 -7.73 -23.69
CA VAL A 162 5.79 -7.44 -25.04
C VAL A 162 4.87 -8.01 -26.13
N LEU A 163 4.33 -9.22 -25.91
CA LEU A 163 3.47 -9.88 -26.90
C LEU A 163 2.07 -9.23 -27.02
N GLY A 164 1.58 -8.55 -26.00
CA GLY A 164 0.22 -8.03 -26.00
C GLY A 164 0.12 -6.50 -26.01
N LEU A 165 1.19 -5.78 -25.65
CA LEU A 165 1.18 -4.31 -25.68
C LEU A 165 1.39 -3.77 -27.11
N PRO A 166 0.82 -2.60 -27.47
CA PRO A 166 1.07 -1.98 -28.75
C PRO A 166 2.55 -1.72 -28.98
N THR A 167 3.10 -2.28 -30.05
CA THR A 167 4.52 -2.16 -30.41
C THR A 167 4.96 -0.70 -30.48
N GLY A 168 6.10 -0.37 -29.87
CA GLY A 168 6.65 0.99 -29.83
C GLY A 168 6.01 1.91 -28.77
N SER A 169 4.96 1.48 -28.06
CA SER A 169 4.40 2.26 -26.96
C SER A 169 5.41 2.36 -25.79
N PRO A 170 5.33 3.41 -24.93
CA PRO A 170 6.21 3.52 -23.76
C PRO A 170 6.14 2.31 -22.80
N ALA A 171 4.95 1.70 -22.70
CA ALA A 171 4.77 0.49 -21.91
C ALA A 171 5.46 -0.73 -22.54
N TRP A 172 5.34 -0.87 -23.86
CA TRP A 172 6.03 -1.91 -24.62
C TRP A 172 7.55 -1.77 -24.52
N GLN A 173 8.08 -0.56 -24.67
CA GLN A 173 9.54 -0.30 -24.54
C GLN A 173 10.05 -0.71 -23.17
N LYS A 174 9.35 -0.34 -22.10
CA LYS A 174 9.71 -0.78 -20.74
C LYS A 174 9.71 -2.30 -20.59
N ALA A 175 8.70 -2.97 -21.16
CA ALA A 175 8.63 -4.43 -21.14
C ALA A 175 9.82 -5.04 -21.89
N GLN A 176 10.19 -4.48 -23.04
CA GLN A 176 11.31 -4.92 -23.86
C GLN A 176 12.64 -4.74 -23.12
N ASP A 177 12.84 -3.62 -22.43
CA ASP A 177 14.05 -3.37 -21.63
C ASP A 177 14.23 -4.43 -20.54
N ILE A 178 13.15 -4.73 -19.78
CA ILE A 178 13.21 -5.77 -18.74
C ILE A 178 13.49 -7.15 -19.37
N PHE A 179 12.85 -7.47 -20.49
CA PHE A 179 13.03 -8.73 -21.19
C PHE A 179 14.47 -8.91 -21.67
N SER A 180 15.08 -7.88 -22.26
CA SER A 180 16.45 -7.92 -22.79
C SER A 180 17.52 -8.06 -21.70
N VAL A 181 17.34 -7.40 -20.55
CA VAL A 181 18.30 -7.50 -19.42
C VAL A 181 18.24 -8.86 -18.75
N SER A 182 17.08 -9.49 -18.70
CA SER A 182 16.89 -10.77 -18.02
C SER A 182 17.24 -12.00 -18.87
N THR A 183 17.63 -11.80 -20.13
CA THR A 183 18.10 -12.87 -21.04
C THR A 183 19.63 -12.96 -21.15
N LYS A 184 20.34 -12.02 -20.57
CA LYS A 184 21.82 -12.05 -20.42
C LYS A 184 22.21 -12.74 -19.12
#